data_d4bbe7a4990920198aec5b7063ac11b6
#
_entry.id   d4bbe7a4990920198aec5b7063ac11b6
#
_cell.length_a   1.000
_cell.length_b   1.000
_cell.length_c   1.000
_cell.angle_alpha   90.00
_cell.angle_beta   90.00
_cell.angle_gamma   90.00
#
_symmetry.space_group_name_H-M   'P 1'
#
loop_
_entity.id
_entity.type
_entity.pdbx_description
1 polymer ?
#
loop_
_entity_poly.entity_id
_entity_poly.type
_entity_poly.pdbx_seq_one_letter_code
_entity_poly.pdbx_strand_id
1 'polypeptide(L)'
;MFVTLSTYQARQGEEDAVIALHEDWQHHQQPHARGYLSGELLRNVMASREFLAIMRFENQEAAQALANDPERVTWYRRLVSLTEGISIRTEYTSEWQTS
;
A
#
# COMPACT_ATOMS: atom_id res chain seq x y z
N MET A 1 17.34 -1.03 1.44
CA MET A 1 15.96 -0.59 1.19
C MET A 1 15.01 -1.68 1.65
N PHE A 2 13.97 -1.29 2.33
CA PHE A 2 12.94 -2.18 2.86
C PHE A 2 11.68 -2.05 2.03
N VAL A 3 11.08 -3.18 1.63
CA VAL A 3 9.93 -3.19 0.72
C VAL A 3 8.79 -3.97 1.35
N THR A 4 7.56 -3.42 1.28
CA THR A 4 6.37 -4.15 1.67
C THR A 4 5.50 -4.39 0.44
N LEU A 5 4.96 -5.59 0.34
CA LEU A 5 3.98 -5.97 -0.67
C LEU A 5 2.69 -6.34 0.03
N SER A 6 1.58 -5.77 -0.42
CA SER A 6 0.26 -6.10 0.12
C SER A 6 -0.68 -6.44 -1.01
N THR A 7 -1.33 -7.60 -0.90
CA THR A 7 -2.33 -8.03 -1.87
C THR A 7 -3.72 -7.83 -1.27
N TYR A 8 -4.67 -7.41 -2.09
CA TYR A 8 -6.07 -7.35 -1.68
C TYR A 8 -7.00 -7.41 -2.87
N GLN A 9 -8.24 -7.79 -2.60
CA GLN A 9 -9.29 -7.87 -3.60
C GLN A 9 -10.33 -6.81 -3.29
N ALA A 10 -10.60 -5.92 -4.24
CA ALA A 10 -11.66 -4.94 -4.10
C ALA A 10 -13.02 -5.64 -4.12
N ARG A 11 -13.97 -5.13 -3.34
CA ARG A 11 -15.37 -5.52 -3.49
C ARG A 11 -15.83 -5.16 -4.89
N GLN A 12 -16.76 -5.94 -5.42
CA GLN A 12 -17.29 -5.68 -6.74
C GLN A 12 -17.87 -4.26 -6.81
N GLY A 13 -17.44 -3.50 -7.80
CA GLY A 13 -17.87 -2.10 -7.97
C GLY A 13 -17.06 -1.07 -7.20
N GLU A 14 -16.11 -1.51 -6.35
CA GLU A 14 -15.31 -0.61 -5.52
C GLU A 14 -13.88 -0.44 -6.03
N GLU A 15 -13.58 -0.91 -7.23
CA GLU A 15 -12.22 -0.85 -7.80
C GLU A 15 -11.72 0.59 -7.89
N ASP A 16 -12.54 1.50 -8.41
CA ASP A 16 -12.15 2.90 -8.54
C ASP A 16 -11.99 3.58 -7.18
N ALA A 17 -12.79 3.18 -6.18
CA ALA A 17 -12.67 3.71 -4.84
C ALA A 17 -11.35 3.28 -4.18
N VAL A 18 -10.88 2.06 -4.43
CA VAL A 18 -9.57 1.59 -3.95
C VAL A 18 -8.45 2.42 -4.56
N ILE A 19 -8.51 2.67 -5.87
CA ILE A 19 -7.52 3.50 -6.56
C ILE A 19 -7.53 4.93 -6.00
N ALA A 20 -8.71 5.51 -5.86
CA ALA A 20 -8.87 6.88 -5.33
C ALA A 20 -8.32 7.01 -3.91
N LEU A 21 -8.51 5.97 -3.07
CA LEU A 21 -7.97 5.97 -1.71
C LEU A 21 -6.44 6.00 -1.69
N HIS A 22 -5.79 5.28 -2.61
CA HIS A 22 -4.34 5.32 -2.75
C HIS A 22 -3.83 6.67 -3.25
N GLU A 23 -4.53 7.27 -4.21
CA GLU A 23 -4.20 8.60 -4.71
C GLU A 23 -4.33 9.65 -3.60
N ASP A 24 -5.37 9.56 -2.78
CA ASP A 24 -5.57 10.46 -1.64
C ASP A 24 -4.42 10.36 -0.66
N TRP A 25 -3.96 9.14 -0.33
CA TRP A 25 -2.82 8.95 0.55
C TRP A 25 -1.56 9.59 -0.03
N GLN A 26 -1.32 9.40 -1.33
CA GLN A 26 -0.16 9.95 -2.02
C GLN A 26 -0.12 11.48 -1.91
N HIS A 27 -1.27 12.14 -2.03
CA HIS A 27 -1.33 13.60 -2.03
C HIS A 27 -1.34 14.21 -0.63
N HIS A 28 -1.93 13.54 0.36
CA HIS A 28 -2.20 14.16 1.67
C HIS A 28 -1.36 13.60 2.80
N GLN A 29 -1.01 12.33 2.79
CA GLN A 29 -0.28 11.69 3.89
C GLN A 29 1.18 11.40 3.57
N GLN A 30 1.48 10.98 2.37
CA GLN A 30 2.83 10.60 1.96
C GLN A 30 3.87 11.69 2.20
N PRO A 31 3.60 12.99 1.97
CA PRO A 31 4.60 14.03 2.20
C PRO A 31 5.12 14.11 3.63
N HIS A 32 4.38 13.56 4.60
CA HIS A 32 4.75 13.55 6.01
C HIS A 32 5.37 12.24 6.47
N ALA A 33 5.47 11.24 5.58
CA ALA A 33 5.97 9.91 5.93
C ALA A 33 7.49 9.88 5.78
N ARG A 34 8.21 9.99 6.91
CA ARG A 34 9.67 9.95 6.93
C ARG A 34 10.20 8.59 6.49
N GLY A 35 11.22 8.61 5.63
CA GLY A 35 11.86 7.38 5.15
C GLY A 35 11.05 6.63 4.11
N TYR A 36 9.90 7.13 3.71
CA TYR A 36 9.13 6.60 2.60
C TYR A 36 9.78 7.05 1.29
N LEU A 37 10.09 6.10 0.41
CA LEU A 37 10.77 6.39 -0.85
C LEU A 37 9.82 6.44 -2.04
N SER A 38 8.99 5.42 -2.19
CA SER A 38 8.05 5.33 -3.30
C SER A 38 6.97 4.29 -3.04
N GLY A 39 5.89 4.39 -3.78
CA GLY A 39 4.81 3.41 -3.75
C GLY A 39 4.22 3.22 -5.13
N GLU A 40 3.58 2.09 -5.28
CA GLU A 40 2.97 1.71 -6.55
C GLU A 40 1.76 0.82 -6.28
N LEU A 41 0.68 1.07 -6.98
CA LEU A 41 -0.49 0.19 -6.95
C LEU A 41 -0.61 -0.48 -8.31
N LEU A 42 -0.56 -1.80 -8.31
CA LEU A 42 -0.70 -2.61 -9.52
C LEU A 42 -2.05 -3.31 -9.51
N ARG A 43 -2.61 -3.49 -10.70
CA ARG A 43 -3.87 -4.21 -10.87
C ARG A 43 -3.62 -5.43 -11.74
N ASN A 44 -4.14 -6.58 -11.34
CA ASN A 44 -3.98 -7.81 -12.10
C ASN A 44 -4.76 -7.70 -13.41
N VAL A 45 -4.07 -7.85 -14.55
CA VAL A 45 -4.70 -7.73 -15.86
C VAL A 45 -5.69 -8.86 -16.16
N MET A 46 -5.57 -9.99 -15.46
CA MET A 46 -6.46 -11.15 -15.61
C MET A 46 -7.57 -11.21 -14.56
N ALA A 47 -7.49 -10.37 -13.54
CA ALA A 47 -8.44 -10.36 -12.42
C ALA A 47 -8.59 -8.91 -11.94
N SER A 48 -9.52 -8.18 -12.52
CA SER A 48 -9.62 -6.72 -12.42
C SER A 48 -9.90 -6.18 -11.01
N ARG A 49 -10.28 -7.05 -10.07
CA ARG A 49 -10.49 -6.66 -8.68
C ARG A 49 -9.30 -6.96 -7.78
N GLU A 50 -8.25 -7.60 -8.31
CA GLU A 50 -7.05 -7.92 -7.55
C GLU A 50 -6.00 -6.83 -7.69
N PHE A 51 -5.51 -6.36 -6.55
CA PHE A 51 -4.51 -5.31 -6.46
C PHE A 51 -3.29 -5.78 -5.69
N LEU A 52 -2.14 -5.21 -6.05
CA LEU A 52 -0.88 -5.38 -5.34
C LEU A 52 -0.32 -3.99 -5.06
N ALA A 53 -0.13 -3.67 -3.79
CA ALA A 53 0.50 -2.41 -3.38
C ALA A 53 1.95 -2.68 -3.01
N ILE A 54 2.86 -1.90 -3.58
CA ILE A 54 4.28 -1.96 -3.30
C ILE A 54 4.65 -0.66 -2.61
N MET A 55 5.33 -0.75 -1.46
CA MET A 55 5.84 0.42 -0.76
C MET A 55 7.32 0.22 -0.46
N ARG A 56 8.13 1.23 -0.76
CA ARG A 56 9.57 1.20 -0.56
C ARG A 56 9.96 2.23 0.50
N PHE A 57 10.79 1.78 1.43
CA PHE A 57 11.25 2.59 2.57
C PHE A 57 12.77 2.54 2.67
N GLU A 58 13.36 3.54 3.31
CA GLU A 58 14.80 3.54 3.58
C GLU A 58 15.20 2.35 4.47
N ASN A 59 14.37 2.02 5.46
CA ASN A 59 14.63 0.97 6.44
C ASN A 59 13.34 0.45 7.05
N GLN A 60 13.45 -0.59 7.87
CA GLN A 60 12.32 -1.21 8.54
C GLN A 60 11.65 -0.27 9.53
N GLU A 61 12.43 0.54 10.24
CA GLU A 61 11.91 1.48 11.23
C GLU A 61 10.94 2.47 10.60
N ALA A 62 11.26 2.96 9.40
CA ALA A 62 10.38 3.87 8.67
C ALA A 62 9.05 3.19 8.32
N ALA A 63 9.09 1.92 7.90
CA ALA A 63 7.87 1.17 7.60
C ALA A 63 7.03 0.95 8.84
N GLN A 64 7.64 0.62 9.97
CA GLN A 64 6.95 0.42 11.25
C GLN A 64 6.34 1.73 11.76
N ALA A 65 7.06 2.83 11.65
CA ALA A 65 6.56 4.14 12.06
C ALA A 65 5.31 4.52 11.28
N LEU A 66 5.30 4.28 9.96
CA LEU A 66 4.11 4.54 9.15
C LEU A 66 2.95 3.63 9.56
N ALA A 67 3.20 2.35 9.76
CA ALA A 67 2.15 1.40 10.16
C ALA A 67 1.49 1.79 11.48
N ASN A 68 2.22 2.46 12.37
CA ASN A 68 1.73 2.90 13.68
C ASN A 68 1.15 4.32 13.67
N ASP A 69 1.25 5.02 12.55
CA ASP A 69 0.70 6.37 12.42
C ASP A 69 -0.83 6.32 12.47
N PRO A 70 -1.49 7.11 13.36
CA PRO A 70 -2.95 7.10 13.48
C PRO A 70 -3.68 7.41 12.17
N GLU A 71 -3.14 8.29 11.34
CA GLU A 71 -3.75 8.61 10.04
C GLU A 71 -3.67 7.40 9.10
N ARG A 72 -2.56 6.65 9.14
CA ARG A 72 -2.43 5.43 8.34
C ARG A 72 -3.39 4.34 8.81
N VAL A 73 -3.59 4.22 10.12
CA VAL A 73 -4.55 3.27 10.69
C VAL A 73 -5.96 3.61 10.21
N THR A 74 -6.34 4.88 10.24
CA THR A 74 -7.64 5.34 9.74
C THR A 74 -7.80 5.06 8.25
N TRP A 75 -6.77 5.35 7.46
CA TRP A 75 -6.74 5.05 6.03
C TRP A 75 -6.93 3.56 5.77
N TYR A 76 -6.24 2.73 6.54
CA TYR A 76 -6.33 1.28 6.39
C TYR A 76 -7.73 0.75 6.69
N ARG A 77 -8.42 1.32 7.68
CA ARG A 77 -9.81 0.95 7.96
C ARG A 77 -10.72 1.24 6.77
N ARG A 78 -10.49 2.34 6.08
CA ARG A 78 -11.24 2.66 4.86
C ARG A 78 -10.94 1.63 3.77
N LEU A 79 -9.68 1.25 3.61
CA LEU A 79 -9.30 0.22 2.64
C LEU A 79 -10.02 -1.11 2.94
N VAL A 80 -10.04 -1.52 4.21
CA VAL A 80 -10.73 -2.75 4.64
C VAL A 80 -12.21 -2.71 4.26
N SER A 81 -12.87 -1.56 4.39
CA SER A 81 -14.28 -1.42 4.02
C SER A 81 -14.53 -1.57 2.51
N LEU A 82 -13.52 -1.35 1.69
CA LEU A 82 -13.62 -1.44 0.23
C LEU A 82 -13.14 -2.77 -0.34
N THR A 83 -12.62 -3.65 0.51
CA THR A 83 -12.00 -4.91 0.08
C THR A 83 -12.69 -6.11 0.73
N GLU A 84 -12.44 -7.28 0.18
CA GLU A 84 -12.97 -8.54 0.69
C GLU A 84 -11.91 -9.63 0.61
N GLY A 85 -12.14 -10.72 1.34
CA GLY A 85 -11.21 -11.84 1.38
C GLY A 85 -9.99 -11.54 2.25
N ILE A 86 -8.94 -12.33 2.05
CA ILE A 86 -7.72 -12.25 2.84
C ILE A 86 -6.74 -11.29 2.17
N SER A 87 -6.25 -10.32 2.95
CA SER A 87 -5.15 -9.45 2.54
C SER A 87 -3.86 -10.03 3.11
N ILE A 88 -2.84 -10.16 2.25
CA ILE A 88 -1.54 -10.69 2.65
C ILE A 88 -0.51 -9.59 2.52
N ARG A 89 0.20 -9.31 3.61
CA ARG A 89 1.32 -8.36 3.62
C ARG A 89 2.61 -9.15 3.80
N THR A 90 3.58 -8.92 2.91
CA THR A 90 4.89 -9.55 2.95
C THR A 90 5.96 -8.48 2.97
N GLU A 91 7.02 -8.71 3.74
CA GLU A 91 8.13 -7.78 3.90
C GLU A 91 9.39 -8.35 3.27
N TYR A 92 10.14 -7.48 2.59
CA TYR A 92 11.37 -7.86 1.88
C TYR A 92 12.46 -6.83 2.12
N THR A 93 13.71 -7.27 2.06
CA THR A 93 14.85 -6.37 1.88
C THR A 93 15.30 -6.45 0.44
N SER A 94 15.67 -5.29 -0.14
CA SER A 94 16.20 -5.27 -1.49
C SER A 94 17.65 -5.72 -1.47
N GLU A 95 17.96 -6.81 -2.16
CA GLU A 95 19.32 -7.33 -2.25
C GLU A 95 20.06 -6.78 -3.46
N TRP A 96 19.33 -6.51 -4.54
CA TRP A 96 19.91 -6.03 -5.78
C TRP A 96 18.88 -5.27 -6.59
N GLN A 97 19.30 -4.16 -7.20
CA GLN A 97 18.42 -3.29 -7.95
C GLN A 97 19.19 -2.58 -9.05
N THR A 98 18.60 -2.50 -10.26
CA THR A 98 19.07 -1.60 -11.32
C THR A 98 18.31 -0.30 -11.25
N SER A 99 18.96 0.77 -11.63
CA SER A 99 18.35 2.08 -11.73
C SER A 99 17.87 2.38 -13.14
#